data_c91b37945a6b3be6aec7cda49740a7a5
#
_entry.id   c91b37945a6b3be6aec7cda49740a7a5
#
_cell.length_a   1.000
_cell.length_b   1.000
_cell.length_c   1.000
_cell.angle_alpha   90.00
_cell.angle_beta   90.00
_cell.angle_gamma   90.00
#
_symmetry.space_group_name_H-M   'P 1'
#
loop_
_entity.id
_entity.type
_entity.pdbx_description
1 polymer ?
#
loop_
_entity_poly.entity_id
_entity_poly.type
_entity_poly.pdbx_seq_one_letter_code
_entity_poly.pdbx_strand_id
1 'polypeptide(L)'
;MNDTPMTQEIEAARAYEALFVPALFRQWATPLLDLARVATGDRVLDVACGTGILAREAQPRAAPCGLVVGLDATGGMLEVARELAPEILWRQGDAQQLPFEDEAFDAVLCQFGLMFFIDPRAALGEMHRVLVPAGRLAVAVFEGLDGNPTYAREVALLERIAGPAAAEALRAPFVLGDAAALSAMAREAGFEDVAVTTRQGIADFPSITSLLEADLRGWLPVMGVHLDEATIQRVLSEAQVELGDVIDPRGRAVFEVSAHLLSARRN
;
A
#
# COMPACT_ATOMS: atom_id res chain seq x y z
N MET A 1 11.90 16.83 25.14
CA MET A 1 12.87 16.38 24.15
C MET A 1 12.28 16.77 22.81
N ASN A 2 13.00 17.56 22.01
CA ASN A 2 12.52 17.87 20.66
C ASN A 2 12.74 16.61 19.82
N ASP A 3 11.69 15.88 19.54
CA ASP A 3 11.72 14.78 18.59
C ASP A 3 12.10 15.35 17.23
N THR A 4 13.14 14.79 16.62
CA THR A 4 13.50 15.19 15.26
C THR A 4 12.42 14.69 14.30
N PRO A 5 12.18 15.35 13.14
CA PRO A 5 11.24 14.87 12.13
C PRO A 5 11.42 13.37 11.80
N MET A 6 12.64 12.91 11.71
CA MET A 6 12.98 11.50 11.47
C MET A 6 12.48 10.57 12.60
N THR A 7 12.56 10.99 13.86
CA THR A 7 12.05 10.17 14.99
C THR A 7 10.56 9.98 14.89
N GLN A 8 9.80 11.03 14.53
CA GLN A 8 8.36 10.96 14.34
C GLN A 8 7.98 10.07 13.14
N GLU A 9 8.72 10.14 12.04
CA GLU A 9 8.52 9.24 10.89
C GLU A 9 8.73 7.77 11.27
N ILE A 10 9.77 7.45 12.05
CA ILE A 10 10.05 6.09 12.50
C ILE A 10 8.94 5.59 13.44
N GLU A 11 8.45 6.41 14.35
CA GLU A 11 7.34 6.04 15.23
C GLU A 11 6.06 5.77 14.45
N ALA A 12 5.74 6.60 13.47
CA ALA A 12 4.61 6.38 12.57
C ALA A 12 4.77 5.09 11.75
N ALA A 13 5.97 4.81 11.24
CA ALA A 13 6.27 3.59 10.51
C ALA A 13 6.16 2.33 11.39
N ARG A 14 6.56 2.39 12.66
CA ARG A 14 6.36 1.29 13.62
C ARG A 14 4.89 1.06 13.94
N ALA A 15 4.12 2.12 14.10
CA ALA A 15 2.67 2.01 14.29
C ALA A 15 1.99 1.39 13.07
N TYR A 16 2.37 1.79 11.86
CA TYR A 16 1.93 1.17 10.60
C TYR A 16 2.27 -0.32 10.55
N GLU A 17 3.52 -0.71 10.82
CA GLU A 17 3.94 -2.12 10.82
C GLU A 17 3.15 -2.94 11.85
N ALA A 18 2.95 -2.41 13.04
CA ALA A 18 2.27 -3.12 14.11
C ALA A 18 0.75 -3.29 13.88
N LEU A 19 0.11 -2.34 13.22
CA LEU A 19 -1.34 -2.32 13.06
C LEU A 19 -1.78 -2.68 11.64
N PHE A 20 -1.36 -1.91 10.63
CA PHE A 20 -1.87 -2.07 9.27
C PHE A 20 -1.31 -3.30 8.55
N VAL A 21 -0.05 -3.63 8.75
CA VAL A 21 0.55 -4.78 8.07
C VAL A 21 -0.20 -6.07 8.41
N PRO A 22 -0.40 -6.47 9.68
CA PRO A 22 -1.14 -7.69 10.00
C PRO A 22 -2.65 -7.59 9.71
N ALA A 23 -3.25 -6.41 9.93
CA ALA A 23 -4.70 -6.24 9.80
C ALA A 23 -5.18 -6.15 8.35
N LEU A 24 -4.34 -5.62 7.43
CA LEU A 24 -4.80 -5.25 6.09
C LEU A 24 -3.86 -5.72 4.97
N PHE A 25 -2.54 -5.51 5.09
CA PHE A 25 -1.63 -5.60 3.94
C PHE A 25 -0.96 -6.95 3.73
N ARG A 26 -0.63 -7.70 4.78
CA ARG A 26 0.12 -8.97 4.68
C ARG A 26 -0.55 -10.00 3.77
N GLN A 27 -1.86 -10.08 3.78
CA GLN A 27 -2.64 -11.04 3.01
C GLN A 27 -2.46 -10.93 1.49
N TRP A 28 -2.01 -9.77 0.99
CA TRP A 28 -1.84 -9.48 -0.43
C TRP A 28 -0.44 -9.84 -0.96
N ALA A 29 0.54 -10.04 -0.09
CA ALA A 29 1.91 -10.29 -0.50
C ALA A 29 2.03 -11.60 -1.30
N THR A 30 1.55 -12.73 -0.76
CA THR A 30 1.59 -14.02 -1.47
C THR A 30 0.88 -13.99 -2.82
N PRO A 31 -0.36 -13.48 -2.96
CA PRO A 31 -1.00 -13.33 -4.27
C PRO A 31 -0.21 -12.52 -5.30
N LEU A 32 0.44 -11.41 -4.88
CA LEU A 32 1.26 -10.60 -5.77
C LEU A 32 2.52 -11.34 -6.24
N LEU A 33 3.20 -12.01 -5.32
CA LEU A 33 4.39 -12.81 -5.64
C LEU A 33 4.06 -13.96 -6.59
N ASP A 34 2.88 -14.58 -6.45
CA ASP A 34 2.40 -15.63 -7.35
C ASP A 34 2.10 -15.07 -8.74
N LEU A 35 1.47 -13.89 -8.84
CA LEU A 35 1.22 -13.21 -10.12
C LEU A 35 2.51 -12.83 -10.84
N ALA A 36 3.49 -12.30 -10.11
CA ALA A 36 4.81 -12.00 -10.65
C ALA A 36 5.66 -13.26 -10.88
N ARG A 37 5.18 -14.44 -10.44
CA ARG A 37 5.92 -15.72 -10.53
C ARG A 37 7.35 -15.60 -10.01
N VAL A 38 7.51 -14.89 -8.87
CA VAL A 38 8.83 -14.73 -8.24
C VAL A 38 9.42 -16.11 -7.92
N ALA A 39 10.62 -16.35 -8.41
CA ALA A 39 11.32 -17.64 -8.35
C ALA A 39 12.77 -17.50 -7.92
N THR A 40 13.38 -18.62 -7.57
CA THR A 40 14.79 -18.70 -7.19
C THR A 40 15.70 -18.08 -8.26
N GLY A 41 16.56 -17.17 -7.83
CA GLY A 41 17.51 -16.48 -8.68
C GLY A 41 17.01 -15.15 -9.25
N ASP A 42 15.72 -14.80 -9.08
CA ASP A 42 15.19 -13.54 -9.56
C ASP A 42 15.80 -12.32 -8.84
N ARG A 43 16.04 -11.26 -9.59
CA ARG A 43 16.26 -9.91 -9.07
C ARG A 43 14.91 -9.22 -8.97
N VAL A 44 14.48 -8.93 -7.76
CA VAL A 44 13.14 -8.41 -7.44
C VAL A 44 13.25 -7.00 -6.90
N LEU A 45 12.47 -6.07 -7.42
CA LEU A 45 12.27 -4.72 -6.89
C LEU A 45 10.88 -4.58 -6.31
N ASP A 46 10.78 -4.17 -5.04
CA ASP A 46 9.54 -3.76 -4.37
C ASP A 46 9.49 -2.23 -4.30
N VAL A 47 8.60 -1.61 -5.11
CA VAL A 47 8.47 -0.15 -5.24
C VAL A 47 7.40 0.36 -4.29
N ALA A 48 7.69 1.41 -3.54
CA ALA A 48 6.91 1.89 -2.41
C ALA A 48 6.74 0.79 -1.35
N CYS A 49 7.87 0.20 -0.96
CA CYS A 49 7.90 -1.00 -0.14
C CYS A 49 7.42 -0.78 1.31
N GLY A 50 7.31 0.47 1.78
CA GLY A 50 6.99 0.80 3.16
C GLY A 50 7.97 0.13 4.13
N THR A 51 7.43 -0.56 5.13
CA THR A 51 8.21 -1.35 6.10
C THR A 51 8.66 -2.72 5.57
N GLY A 52 8.39 -3.00 4.26
CA GLY A 52 8.98 -4.11 3.51
C GLY A 52 8.25 -5.44 3.59
N ILE A 53 6.96 -5.47 3.92
CA ILE A 53 6.24 -6.76 4.03
C ILE A 53 6.33 -7.59 2.74
N LEU A 54 6.16 -6.97 1.56
CA LEU A 54 6.22 -7.69 0.29
C LEU A 54 7.64 -8.14 -0.05
N ALA A 55 8.65 -7.28 0.14
CA ALA A 55 10.06 -7.63 -0.03
C ALA A 55 10.50 -8.76 0.90
N ARG A 56 10.06 -8.74 2.17
CA ARG A 56 10.34 -9.81 3.16
C ARG A 56 9.75 -11.15 2.73
N GLU A 57 8.54 -11.17 2.17
CA GLU A 57 7.91 -12.38 1.63
C GLU A 57 8.52 -12.81 0.27
N ALA A 58 9.12 -11.88 -0.51
CA ALA A 58 9.83 -12.18 -1.74
C ALA A 58 11.19 -12.83 -1.50
N GLN A 59 11.91 -12.44 -0.45
CA GLN A 59 13.26 -12.88 -0.15
C GLN A 59 13.43 -14.41 -0.12
N PRO A 60 12.60 -15.20 0.60
CA PRO A 60 12.74 -16.66 0.59
C PRO A 60 12.44 -17.31 -0.76
N ARG A 61 11.63 -16.66 -1.63
CA ARG A 61 11.34 -17.17 -2.98
C ARG A 61 12.50 -16.94 -3.94
N ALA A 62 13.17 -15.78 -3.84
CA ALA A 62 14.33 -15.44 -4.67
C ALA A 62 15.61 -16.17 -4.23
N ALA A 63 15.72 -16.55 -2.94
CA ALA A 63 16.88 -17.22 -2.37
C ALA A 63 17.17 -18.60 -3.04
N PRO A 64 18.46 -19.09 -2.99
CA PRO A 64 19.63 -18.46 -2.35
C PRO A 64 20.40 -17.49 -3.26
N CYS A 65 20.14 -17.43 -4.56
CA CYS A 65 20.97 -16.69 -5.52
C CYS A 65 20.30 -15.43 -6.09
N GLY A 66 19.05 -15.16 -5.73
CA GLY A 66 18.34 -13.96 -6.12
C GLY A 66 18.68 -12.75 -5.26
N LEU A 67 18.21 -11.60 -5.70
CA LEU A 67 18.36 -10.31 -5.03
C LEU A 67 16.99 -9.68 -4.81
N VAL A 68 16.72 -9.19 -3.60
CA VAL A 68 15.54 -8.39 -3.33
C VAL A 68 15.97 -6.98 -2.91
N VAL A 69 15.36 -5.99 -3.54
CA VAL A 69 15.56 -4.58 -3.24
C VAL A 69 14.21 -3.96 -2.90
N GLY A 70 14.11 -3.26 -1.78
CA GLY A 70 12.96 -2.42 -1.46
C GLY A 70 13.30 -0.94 -1.67
N LEU A 71 12.41 -0.21 -2.34
CA LEU A 71 12.53 1.23 -2.53
C LEU A 71 11.31 1.94 -1.95
N ASP A 72 11.55 2.98 -1.16
CA ASP A 72 10.50 3.87 -0.64
C ASP A 72 11.00 5.31 -0.59
N ALA A 73 10.09 6.28 -0.68
CA ALA A 73 10.43 7.68 -0.56
C ALA A 73 10.67 8.10 0.91
N THR A 74 10.08 7.39 1.86
CA THR A 74 10.02 7.73 3.28
C THR A 74 11.16 7.09 4.06
N GLY A 75 12.06 7.90 4.62
CA GLY A 75 13.20 7.42 5.40
C GLY A 75 12.80 6.62 6.63
N GLY A 76 11.76 7.05 7.35
CA GLY A 76 11.25 6.35 8.54
C GLY A 76 10.73 4.94 8.25
N MET A 77 10.06 4.72 7.11
CA MET A 77 9.63 3.38 6.66
C MET A 77 10.83 2.46 6.44
N LEU A 78 11.87 2.98 5.76
CA LEU A 78 13.07 2.20 5.47
C LEU A 78 13.91 1.89 6.71
N GLU A 79 13.90 2.74 7.74
CA GLU A 79 14.56 2.41 9.01
C GLU A 79 13.91 1.19 9.66
N VAL A 80 12.57 1.15 9.73
CA VAL A 80 11.84 -0.01 10.25
C VAL A 80 12.07 -1.25 9.37
N ALA A 81 12.09 -1.08 8.04
CA ALA A 81 12.38 -2.18 7.11
C ALA A 81 13.78 -2.78 7.35
N ARG A 82 14.81 -1.95 7.59
CA ARG A 82 16.17 -2.39 7.92
C ARG A 82 16.25 -3.13 9.26
N GLU A 83 15.48 -2.67 10.26
CA GLU A 83 15.39 -3.36 11.55
C GLU A 83 14.80 -4.77 11.41
N LEU A 84 13.78 -4.92 10.55
CA LEU A 84 13.04 -6.18 10.37
C LEU A 84 13.72 -7.19 9.45
N ALA A 85 14.47 -6.71 8.44
CA ALA A 85 15.16 -7.56 7.45
C ALA A 85 16.46 -6.87 6.99
N PRO A 86 17.54 -6.94 7.79
CA PRO A 86 18.82 -6.31 7.48
C PRO A 86 19.54 -6.93 6.27
N GLU A 87 19.13 -8.12 5.85
CA GLU A 87 19.69 -8.82 4.69
C GLU A 87 19.14 -8.32 3.35
N ILE A 88 18.03 -7.57 3.34
CA ILE A 88 17.45 -6.99 2.12
C ILE A 88 18.09 -5.62 1.86
N LEU A 89 18.27 -5.28 0.58
CA LEU A 89 18.75 -3.96 0.20
C LEU A 89 17.61 -2.94 0.20
N TRP A 90 17.71 -1.95 1.09
CA TRP A 90 16.73 -0.88 1.21
C TRP A 90 17.28 0.43 0.67
N ARG A 91 16.58 1.04 -0.29
CA ARG A 91 16.99 2.26 -0.96
C ARG A 91 15.91 3.34 -0.90
N GLN A 92 16.30 4.53 -0.48
CA GLN A 92 15.42 5.69 -0.56
C GLN A 92 15.42 6.25 -1.98
N GLY A 93 14.23 6.54 -2.52
CA GLY A 93 14.09 7.07 -3.87
C GLY A 93 12.65 7.36 -4.26
N ASP A 94 12.52 8.05 -5.41
CA ASP A 94 11.23 8.35 -6.03
C ASP A 94 10.88 7.24 -7.05
N ALA A 95 9.66 6.72 -6.98
CA ALA A 95 9.14 5.74 -7.92
C ALA A 95 9.01 6.28 -9.37
N GLN A 96 8.90 7.60 -9.51
CA GLN A 96 8.80 8.29 -10.80
C GLN A 96 10.20 8.55 -11.42
N GLN A 97 11.26 8.29 -10.68
CA GLN A 97 12.66 8.38 -11.13
C GLN A 97 13.49 7.32 -10.41
N LEU A 98 13.31 6.06 -10.79
CA LEU A 98 13.97 4.93 -10.13
C LEU A 98 15.49 5.01 -10.28
N PRO A 99 16.26 4.97 -9.17
CA PRO A 99 17.72 5.12 -9.18
C PRO A 99 18.41 3.79 -9.55
N PHE A 100 17.93 3.13 -10.60
CA PHE A 100 18.46 1.87 -11.12
C PHE A 100 18.66 1.96 -12.63
N GLU A 101 19.61 1.18 -13.13
CA GLU A 101 19.87 1.03 -14.56
C GLU A 101 18.70 0.35 -15.27
N ASP A 102 18.63 0.50 -16.60
CA ASP A 102 17.71 -0.24 -17.44
C ASP A 102 17.95 -1.75 -17.28
N GLU A 103 16.89 -2.54 -17.34
CA GLU A 103 16.98 -4.00 -17.35
C GLU A 103 17.70 -4.61 -16.12
N ALA A 104 17.53 -3.97 -14.97
CA ALA A 104 18.16 -4.39 -13.73
C ALA A 104 17.42 -5.53 -13.01
N PHE A 105 16.09 -5.69 -13.25
CA PHE A 105 15.23 -6.59 -12.47
C PHE A 105 14.43 -7.56 -13.33
N ASP A 106 14.23 -8.77 -12.81
CA ASP A 106 13.44 -9.84 -13.43
C ASP A 106 11.96 -9.73 -13.04
N ALA A 107 11.68 -9.15 -11.86
CA ALA A 107 10.33 -8.83 -11.38
C ALA A 107 10.30 -7.47 -10.67
N VAL A 108 9.26 -6.67 -10.93
CA VAL A 108 8.95 -5.43 -10.21
C VAL A 108 7.58 -5.56 -9.59
N LEU A 109 7.49 -5.18 -8.32
CA LEU A 109 6.30 -5.29 -7.49
C LEU A 109 5.93 -3.91 -6.94
N CYS A 110 4.63 -3.64 -6.75
CA CYS A 110 4.16 -2.45 -6.05
C CYS A 110 2.84 -2.78 -5.33
N GLN A 111 2.88 -2.87 -4.00
CA GLN A 111 1.72 -3.21 -3.19
C GLN A 111 1.15 -1.95 -2.53
N PHE A 112 0.00 -1.50 -3.00
CA PHE A 112 -0.74 -0.34 -2.48
C PHE A 112 0.07 0.97 -2.41
N GLY A 113 1.02 1.14 -3.36
CA GLY A 113 1.81 2.36 -3.48
C GLY A 113 1.36 3.24 -4.65
N LEU A 114 0.95 2.63 -5.78
CA LEU A 114 0.74 3.31 -7.06
C LEU A 114 -0.28 4.48 -6.97
N MET A 115 -1.32 4.35 -6.13
CA MET A 115 -2.37 5.36 -5.95
C MET A 115 -1.87 6.66 -5.28
N PHE A 116 -0.69 6.64 -4.67
CA PHE A 116 -0.11 7.79 -3.97
C PHE A 116 0.94 8.54 -4.79
N PHE A 117 1.29 8.04 -5.98
CA PHE A 117 2.25 8.72 -6.84
C PHE A 117 1.60 9.93 -7.52
N ILE A 118 2.35 11.02 -7.63
CA ILE A 118 1.90 12.25 -8.29
C ILE A 118 1.61 11.96 -9.77
N ASP A 119 2.48 11.18 -10.41
CA ASP A 119 2.29 10.68 -11.76
C ASP A 119 2.47 9.15 -11.79
N PRO A 120 1.37 8.38 -11.63
CA PRO A 120 1.43 6.93 -11.68
C PRO A 120 1.83 6.38 -13.06
N ARG A 121 1.63 7.15 -14.15
CA ARG A 121 2.06 6.77 -15.50
C ARG A 121 3.58 6.84 -15.63
N ALA A 122 4.20 7.91 -15.13
CA ALA A 122 5.65 8.02 -15.08
C ALA A 122 6.27 6.89 -14.23
N ALA A 123 5.68 6.58 -13.09
CA ALA A 123 6.17 5.47 -12.25
C ALA A 123 6.05 4.11 -12.95
N LEU A 124 4.95 3.83 -13.66
CA LEU A 124 4.82 2.61 -14.46
C LEU A 124 5.85 2.58 -15.61
N GLY A 125 6.14 3.73 -16.25
CA GLY A 125 7.20 3.85 -17.25
C GLY A 125 8.58 3.50 -16.70
N GLU A 126 8.90 3.95 -15.49
CA GLU A 126 10.15 3.63 -14.80
C GLU A 126 10.20 2.14 -14.38
N MET A 127 9.08 1.58 -13.88
CA MET A 127 8.98 0.15 -13.59
C MET A 127 9.19 -0.69 -14.87
N HIS A 128 8.67 -0.23 -16.01
CA HIS A 128 8.91 -0.86 -17.31
C HIS A 128 10.39 -0.76 -17.70
N ARG A 129 11.01 0.42 -17.59
CA ARG A 129 12.42 0.65 -17.95
C ARG A 129 13.37 -0.28 -17.21
N VAL A 130 13.18 -0.44 -15.91
CA VAL A 130 14.10 -1.22 -15.05
C VAL A 130 13.88 -2.73 -15.14
N LEU A 131 12.79 -3.22 -15.74
CA LEU A 131 12.56 -4.64 -15.99
C LEU A 131 13.41 -5.12 -17.17
N VAL A 132 13.91 -6.34 -17.13
CA VAL A 132 14.51 -7.02 -18.31
C VAL A 132 13.44 -7.32 -19.36
N PRO A 133 13.80 -7.58 -20.63
CA PRO A 133 12.90 -8.17 -21.61
C PRO A 133 12.22 -9.45 -21.05
N ALA A 134 10.93 -9.59 -21.24
CA ALA A 134 10.06 -10.60 -20.62
C ALA A 134 9.98 -10.54 -19.08
N GLY A 135 10.49 -9.50 -18.45
CA GLY A 135 10.34 -9.22 -17.03
C GLY A 135 8.89 -9.02 -16.62
N ARG A 136 8.59 -9.21 -15.35
CA ARG A 136 7.21 -9.34 -14.82
C ARG A 136 6.88 -8.21 -13.87
N LEU A 137 5.72 -7.59 -14.08
CA LEU A 137 5.13 -6.59 -13.18
C LEU A 137 3.98 -7.21 -12.40
N ALA A 138 3.88 -6.93 -11.10
CA ALA A 138 2.65 -7.13 -10.34
C ALA A 138 2.38 -5.92 -9.44
N VAL A 139 1.15 -5.39 -9.52
CA VAL A 139 0.70 -4.21 -8.75
C VAL A 139 -0.60 -4.54 -8.04
N ALA A 140 -0.73 -4.11 -6.78
CA ALA A 140 -2.00 -4.10 -6.08
C ALA A 140 -2.44 -2.65 -5.82
N VAL A 141 -3.71 -2.37 -6.08
CA VAL A 141 -4.41 -1.14 -5.67
C VAL A 141 -5.77 -1.52 -5.10
N PHE A 142 -6.33 -0.69 -4.22
CA PHE A 142 -7.71 -0.95 -3.78
C PHE A 142 -8.68 -0.76 -4.95
N GLU A 143 -9.75 -1.57 -4.97
CA GLU A 143 -10.93 -1.29 -5.78
C GLU A 143 -11.58 0.01 -5.31
N GLY A 144 -12.42 0.63 -6.13
CA GLY A 144 -13.16 1.85 -5.76
C GLY A 144 -14.02 1.66 -4.50
N LEU A 145 -14.49 2.75 -3.93
CA LEU A 145 -15.32 2.72 -2.72
C LEU A 145 -16.61 1.90 -2.89
N ASP A 146 -17.12 1.74 -4.12
CA ASP A 146 -18.27 0.87 -4.41
C ASP A 146 -17.97 -0.61 -4.08
N GLY A 147 -16.72 -1.04 -4.22
CA GLY A 147 -16.24 -2.36 -3.83
C GLY A 147 -15.76 -2.45 -2.37
N ASN A 148 -15.71 -1.32 -1.66
CA ASN A 148 -15.20 -1.19 -0.29
C ASN A 148 -16.22 -0.45 0.62
N PRO A 149 -17.40 -1.05 0.88
CA PRO A 149 -18.53 -0.36 1.51
C PRO A 149 -18.26 0.13 2.93
N THR A 150 -17.40 -0.53 3.71
CA THR A 150 -17.03 -0.07 5.05
C THR A 150 -16.26 1.24 4.97
N TYR A 151 -15.26 1.33 4.08
CA TYR A 151 -14.53 2.57 3.85
C TYR A 151 -15.40 3.66 3.22
N ALA A 152 -16.37 3.32 2.36
CA ALA A 152 -17.33 4.29 1.83
C ALA A 152 -18.17 4.94 2.94
N ARG A 153 -18.58 4.17 3.95
CA ARG A 153 -19.32 4.67 5.14
C ARG A 153 -18.41 5.53 6.01
N GLU A 154 -17.16 5.15 6.21
CA GLU A 154 -16.18 5.93 6.95
C GLU A 154 -15.90 7.29 6.28
N VAL A 155 -15.71 7.29 4.95
CA VAL A 155 -15.58 8.52 4.15
C VAL A 155 -16.81 9.43 4.34
N ALA A 156 -18.02 8.88 4.27
CA ALA A 156 -19.25 9.66 4.46
C ALA A 156 -19.37 10.21 5.89
N LEU A 157 -18.94 9.43 6.89
CA LEU A 157 -18.86 9.86 8.28
C LEU A 157 -17.90 11.04 8.45
N LEU A 158 -16.69 10.93 7.88
CA LEU A 158 -15.69 12.00 7.91
C LEU A 158 -16.17 13.27 7.20
N GLU A 159 -16.82 13.13 6.04
CA GLU A 159 -17.37 14.27 5.29
C GLU A 159 -18.38 15.06 6.14
N ARG A 160 -19.25 14.35 6.84
CA ARG A 160 -20.29 14.92 7.69
C ARG A 160 -19.75 15.59 8.95
N ILE A 161 -18.72 15.03 9.58
CA ILE A 161 -18.23 15.48 10.90
C ILE A 161 -17.01 16.39 10.78
N ALA A 162 -16.06 16.03 9.92
CA ALA A 162 -14.76 16.70 9.79
C ALA A 162 -14.61 17.49 8.48
N GLY A 163 -15.58 17.37 7.57
CA GLY A 163 -15.64 18.13 6.33
C GLY A 163 -14.94 17.46 5.14
N PRO A 164 -15.04 18.10 3.96
CA PRO A 164 -14.63 17.47 2.68
C PRO A 164 -13.13 17.16 2.61
N ALA A 165 -12.26 17.96 3.24
CA ALA A 165 -10.82 17.70 3.20
C ALA A 165 -10.45 16.36 3.88
N ALA A 166 -11.09 16.02 5.01
CA ALA A 166 -10.87 14.75 5.69
C ALA A 166 -11.40 13.57 4.87
N ALA A 167 -12.57 13.74 4.25
CA ALA A 167 -13.15 12.74 3.37
C ALA A 167 -12.26 12.47 2.13
N GLU A 168 -11.75 13.52 1.47
CA GLU A 168 -10.85 13.37 0.31
C GLU A 168 -9.53 12.69 0.70
N ALA A 169 -8.98 13.01 1.85
CA ALA A 169 -7.77 12.32 2.35
C ALA A 169 -7.98 10.81 2.51
N LEU A 170 -9.17 10.38 3.00
CA LEU A 170 -9.48 8.95 3.12
C LEU A 170 -9.93 8.32 1.79
N ARG A 171 -10.35 9.10 0.78
CA ARG A 171 -10.61 8.61 -0.59
C ARG A 171 -9.34 8.31 -1.39
N ALA A 172 -8.22 8.96 -1.05
CA ALA A 172 -6.98 8.85 -1.81
C ALA A 172 -6.52 7.41 -2.09
N PRO A 173 -6.63 6.44 -1.16
CA PRO A 173 -6.28 5.04 -1.42
C PRO A 173 -7.11 4.38 -2.54
N PHE A 174 -8.30 4.90 -2.87
CA PHE A 174 -9.28 4.27 -3.77
C PHE A 174 -9.37 4.92 -5.15
N VAL A 175 -8.50 5.91 -5.45
CA VAL A 175 -8.57 6.70 -6.70
C VAL A 175 -8.23 5.89 -7.97
N LEU A 176 -7.51 4.78 -7.85
CA LEU A 176 -7.18 3.88 -8.96
C LEU A 176 -8.10 2.65 -9.02
N GLY A 177 -9.26 2.71 -8.41
CA GLY A 177 -10.19 1.60 -8.28
C GLY A 177 -10.99 1.24 -9.53
N ASP A 178 -10.69 1.80 -10.71
CA ASP A 178 -11.23 1.38 -12.01
C ASP A 178 -10.24 0.42 -12.70
N ALA A 179 -10.61 -0.87 -12.76
CA ALA A 179 -9.79 -1.92 -13.36
C ALA A 179 -9.47 -1.67 -14.85
N ALA A 180 -10.40 -1.07 -15.61
CA ALA A 180 -10.19 -0.77 -17.02
C ALA A 180 -9.20 0.37 -17.20
N ALA A 181 -9.33 1.44 -16.40
CA ALA A 181 -8.38 2.56 -16.38
C ALA A 181 -6.98 2.11 -15.93
N LEU A 182 -6.89 1.28 -14.89
CA LEU A 182 -5.62 0.71 -14.41
C LEU A 182 -4.94 -0.13 -15.51
N SER A 183 -5.71 -0.99 -16.19
CA SER A 183 -5.22 -1.80 -17.31
C SER A 183 -4.75 -0.94 -18.50
N ALA A 184 -5.50 0.11 -18.84
CA ALA A 184 -5.12 1.04 -19.90
C ALA A 184 -3.82 1.77 -19.56
N MET A 185 -3.66 2.24 -18.33
CA MET A 185 -2.46 2.93 -17.86
C MET A 185 -1.20 2.05 -17.98
N ALA A 186 -1.28 0.76 -17.63
CA ALA A 186 -0.17 -0.17 -17.79
C ALA A 186 0.19 -0.40 -19.26
N ARG A 187 -0.81 -0.52 -20.16
CA ARG A 187 -0.55 -0.65 -21.61
C ARG A 187 0.08 0.60 -22.20
N GLU A 188 -0.37 1.80 -21.79
CA GLU A 188 0.21 3.07 -22.22
C GLU A 188 1.68 3.21 -21.77
N ALA A 189 2.05 2.62 -20.63
CA ALA A 189 3.44 2.54 -20.16
C ALA A 189 4.30 1.50 -20.91
N GLY A 190 3.74 0.78 -21.91
CA GLY A 190 4.46 -0.16 -22.77
C GLY A 190 4.37 -1.64 -22.33
N PHE A 191 3.59 -1.95 -21.29
CA PHE A 191 3.42 -3.32 -20.85
C PHE A 191 2.48 -4.12 -21.77
N GLU A 192 2.81 -5.40 -21.95
CA GLU A 192 2.00 -6.42 -22.63
C GLU A 192 1.43 -7.44 -21.65
N ASP A 193 0.57 -8.35 -22.14
CA ASP A 193 -0.09 -9.38 -21.33
C ASP A 193 -0.77 -8.83 -20.07
N VAL A 194 -1.28 -7.58 -20.17
CA VAL A 194 -1.90 -6.89 -19.03
C VAL A 194 -3.20 -7.55 -18.64
N ALA A 195 -3.27 -8.08 -17.44
CA ALA A 195 -4.45 -8.65 -16.82
C ALA A 195 -4.70 -8.01 -15.45
N VAL A 196 -5.96 -7.70 -15.15
CA VAL A 196 -6.40 -7.21 -13.84
C VAL A 196 -7.44 -8.18 -13.30
N THR A 197 -7.23 -8.63 -12.07
CA THR A 197 -8.17 -9.51 -11.35
C THR A 197 -8.55 -8.83 -10.05
N THR A 198 -9.84 -8.69 -9.81
CA THR A 198 -10.34 -8.21 -8.52
C THR A 198 -10.38 -9.38 -7.54
N ARG A 199 -9.86 -9.17 -6.33
CA ARG A 199 -9.89 -10.13 -5.24
C ARG A 199 -10.43 -9.50 -3.97
N GLN A 200 -11.15 -10.29 -3.20
CA GLN A 200 -11.56 -9.94 -1.85
C GLN A 200 -10.56 -10.47 -0.83
N GLY A 201 -10.29 -9.64 0.18
CA GLY A 201 -9.55 -9.95 1.37
C GLY A 201 -10.36 -9.55 2.61
N ILE A 202 -9.78 -9.72 3.77
CA ILE A 202 -10.41 -9.39 5.06
C ILE A 202 -9.54 -8.38 5.78
N ALA A 203 -10.10 -7.24 6.14
CA ALA A 203 -9.51 -6.35 7.15
C ALA A 203 -9.90 -6.87 8.53
N ASP A 204 -8.91 -7.00 9.42
CA ASP A 204 -9.10 -7.55 10.77
C ASP A 204 -8.31 -6.71 11.80
N PHE A 205 -8.90 -5.59 12.21
CA PHE A 205 -8.32 -4.68 13.19
C PHE A 205 -8.69 -5.07 14.63
N PRO A 206 -7.83 -4.76 15.62
CA PRO A 206 -8.10 -5.06 17.03
C PRO A 206 -9.42 -4.49 17.53
N SER A 207 -9.85 -3.32 17.01
CA SER A 207 -11.13 -2.68 17.30
C SER A 207 -11.44 -1.64 16.21
N ILE A 208 -12.70 -1.18 16.15
CA ILE A 208 -13.07 -0.04 15.31
C ILE A 208 -12.34 1.25 15.73
N THR A 209 -12.11 1.42 17.04
CA THR A 209 -11.32 2.55 17.55
C THR A 209 -9.88 2.51 17.03
N SER A 210 -9.24 1.32 17.02
CA SER A 210 -7.86 1.18 16.51
C SER A 210 -7.76 1.52 15.02
N LEU A 211 -8.75 1.10 14.20
CA LEU A 211 -8.81 1.46 12.79
C LEU A 211 -8.89 2.98 12.64
N LEU A 212 -9.92 3.59 13.23
CA LEU A 212 -10.18 5.02 13.08
C LEU A 212 -9.06 5.91 13.65
N GLU A 213 -8.50 5.57 14.81
CA GLU A 213 -7.37 6.34 15.36
C GLU A 213 -6.16 6.29 14.42
N ALA A 214 -5.90 5.16 13.75
CA ALA A 214 -4.84 5.06 12.77
C ALA A 214 -5.11 5.95 11.56
N ASP A 215 -6.34 6.04 11.09
CA ASP A 215 -6.71 6.93 10.00
C ASP A 215 -6.69 8.40 10.45
N LEU A 216 -7.34 8.73 11.56
CA LEU A 216 -7.48 10.12 12.02
C LEU A 216 -6.18 10.75 12.52
N ARG A 217 -5.34 9.98 13.22
CA ARG A 217 -4.09 10.46 13.84
C ARG A 217 -2.83 10.08 13.06
N GLY A 218 -2.92 9.07 12.19
CA GLY A 218 -1.83 8.61 11.34
C GLY A 218 -1.97 9.08 9.90
N TRP A 219 -3.00 8.61 9.21
CA TRP A 219 -3.16 8.84 7.78
C TRP A 219 -3.53 10.28 7.41
N LEU A 220 -4.55 10.86 8.04
CA LEU A 220 -4.99 12.22 7.73
C LEU A 220 -3.86 13.27 7.86
N PRO A 221 -3.03 13.27 8.92
CA PRO A 221 -1.88 14.17 9.03
C PRO A 221 -0.86 13.99 7.89
N VAL A 222 -0.60 12.77 7.43
CA VAL A 222 0.26 12.50 6.26
C VAL A 222 -0.31 13.16 5.00
N MET A 223 -1.65 13.21 4.88
CA MET A 223 -2.36 13.89 3.80
C MET A 223 -2.54 15.39 4.03
N GLY A 224 -1.90 15.96 5.08
CA GLY A 224 -1.97 17.38 5.41
C GLY A 224 -3.25 17.82 6.12
N VAL A 225 -4.07 16.88 6.60
CA VAL A 225 -5.32 17.16 7.32
C VAL A 225 -5.13 16.90 8.81
N HIS A 226 -5.31 17.95 9.63
CA HIS A 226 -5.19 17.88 11.07
C HIS A 226 -6.53 18.21 11.72
N LEU A 227 -7.06 17.26 12.48
CA LEU A 227 -8.32 17.42 13.23
C LEU A 227 -8.03 17.77 14.69
N ASP A 228 -8.88 18.58 15.30
CA ASP A 228 -8.84 18.79 16.74
C ASP A 228 -9.37 17.56 17.50
N GLU A 229 -9.02 17.47 18.79
CA GLU A 229 -9.38 16.33 19.62
C GLU A 229 -10.91 16.17 19.78
N ALA A 230 -11.66 17.26 19.83
CA ALA A 230 -13.11 17.21 19.95
C ALA A 230 -13.76 16.59 18.69
N THR A 231 -13.26 16.95 17.51
CA THR A 231 -13.70 16.38 16.24
C THR A 231 -13.34 14.89 16.16
N ILE A 232 -12.12 14.51 16.55
CA ILE A 232 -11.68 13.10 16.59
C ILE A 232 -12.60 12.28 17.50
N GLN A 233 -12.85 12.74 18.73
CA GLN A 233 -13.72 12.02 19.67
C GLN A 233 -15.15 11.88 19.16
N ARG A 234 -15.65 12.88 18.41
CA ARG A 234 -16.96 12.81 17.77
C ARG A 234 -17.00 11.75 16.68
N VAL A 235 -15.99 11.70 15.81
CA VAL A 235 -15.88 10.65 14.77
C VAL A 235 -15.85 9.28 15.43
N LEU A 236 -14.99 9.06 16.43
CA LEU A 236 -14.86 7.79 17.14
C LEU A 236 -16.19 7.35 17.77
N SER A 237 -16.92 8.28 18.39
CA SER A 237 -18.22 7.97 19.03
C SER A 237 -19.29 7.59 18.01
N GLU A 238 -19.42 8.35 16.92
CA GLU A 238 -20.44 8.10 15.90
C GLU A 238 -20.13 6.84 15.09
N ALA A 239 -18.85 6.54 14.83
CA ALA A 239 -18.42 5.33 14.14
C ALA A 239 -18.77 4.04 14.91
N GLN A 240 -18.74 4.05 16.24
CA GLN A 240 -19.16 2.88 17.04
C GLN A 240 -20.62 2.48 16.75
N VAL A 241 -21.45 3.44 16.37
CA VAL A 241 -22.86 3.20 16.01
C VAL A 241 -22.98 2.87 14.53
N GLU A 242 -22.38 3.69 13.65
CA GLU A 242 -22.55 3.56 12.21
C GLU A 242 -21.83 2.33 11.63
N LEU A 243 -20.69 1.95 12.19
CA LEU A 243 -19.91 0.78 11.76
C LEU A 243 -20.05 -0.39 12.75
N GLY A 244 -21.04 -0.39 13.61
CA GLY A 244 -21.24 -1.41 14.65
C GLY A 244 -21.45 -2.82 14.09
N ASP A 245 -21.96 -2.96 12.87
CA ASP A 245 -22.17 -4.23 12.17
C ASP A 245 -20.87 -4.94 11.72
N VAL A 246 -19.74 -4.22 11.63
CA VAL A 246 -18.44 -4.85 11.34
C VAL A 246 -17.68 -5.26 12.61
N ILE A 247 -18.25 -5.02 13.79
CA ILE A 247 -17.66 -5.41 15.07
C ILE A 247 -18.05 -6.86 15.37
N ASP A 248 -17.05 -7.74 15.43
CA ASP A 248 -17.26 -9.14 15.76
C ASP A 248 -17.57 -9.35 17.26
N PRO A 249 -18.01 -10.55 17.71
CA PRO A 249 -18.28 -10.83 19.12
C PRO A 249 -17.08 -10.67 20.07
N ARG A 250 -15.87 -10.56 19.55
CA ARG A 250 -14.63 -10.33 20.31
C ARG A 250 -14.25 -8.86 20.39
N GLY A 251 -15.06 -7.96 19.78
CA GLY A 251 -14.82 -6.53 19.72
C GLY A 251 -13.83 -6.09 18.62
N ARG A 252 -13.46 -6.99 17.70
CA ARG A 252 -12.60 -6.68 16.56
C ARG A 252 -13.41 -6.05 15.44
N ALA A 253 -12.80 -5.16 14.66
CA ALA A 253 -13.39 -4.66 13.43
C ALA A 253 -12.96 -5.57 12.27
N VAL A 254 -13.92 -6.38 11.78
CA VAL A 254 -13.68 -7.39 10.73
C VAL A 254 -14.62 -7.13 9.56
N PHE A 255 -14.06 -6.88 8.38
CA PHE A 255 -14.85 -6.57 7.19
C PHE A 255 -14.11 -6.93 5.90
N GLU A 256 -14.87 -7.10 4.83
CA GLU A 256 -14.32 -7.36 3.51
C GLU A 256 -13.65 -6.11 2.93
N VAL A 257 -12.51 -6.32 2.27
CA VAL A 257 -11.82 -5.33 1.45
C VAL A 257 -11.55 -5.89 0.07
N SER A 258 -11.73 -5.09 -0.95
CA SER A 258 -11.54 -5.47 -2.34
C SER A 258 -10.39 -4.73 -2.98
N ALA A 259 -9.57 -5.46 -3.74
CA ALA A 259 -8.41 -4.91 -4.42
C ALA A 259 -8.26 -5.46 -5.84
N HIS A 260 -7.74 -4.64 -6.74
CA HIS A 260 -7.30 -5.03 -8.06
C HIS A 260 -5.84 -5.47 -8.02
N LEU A 261 -5.58 -6.67 -8.51
CA LEU A 261 -4.26 -7.20 -8.73
C LEU A 261 -3.97 -7.19 -10.24
N LEU A 262 -3.05 -6.33 -10.65
CA LEU A 262 -2.58 -6.22 -12.01
C LEU A 262 -1.34 -7.07 -12.18
N SER A 263 -1.28 -7.86 -13.26
CA SER A 263 -0.07 -8.50 -13.77
C SER A 263 0.19 -8.06 -15.20
N ALA A 264 1.47 -7.91 -15.56
CA ALA A 264 1.88 -7.51 -16.89
C ALA A 264 3.30 -7.97 -17.19
N ARG A 265 3.73 -7.85 -18.44
CA ARG A 265 5.08 -8.18 -18.89
C ARG A 265 5.69 -7.03 -19.67
N ARG A 266 6.99 -6.86 -19.54
CA ARG A 266 7.80 -6.09 -20.48
C ARG A 266 8.09 -6.97 -21.73
N ASN A 267 8.04 -6.37 -22.94
CA ASN A 267 8.44 -6.99 -24.22
C ASN A 267 9.91 -7.38 -24.20
#